data_d29639b1b2c0be2950d166d41a4a5efe
#
_entry.id   d29639b1b2c0be2950d166d41a4a5efe
#
_cell.length_a   1.000
_cell.length_b   1.000
_cell.length_c   1.000
_cell.angle_alpha   90.00
_cell.angle_beta   90.00
_cell.angle_gamma   90.00
#
_symmetry.space_group_name_H-M   'P 1'
#
loop_
_entity.id
_entity.type
_entity.pdbx_description
1 polymer ?
#
loop_
_entity_poly.entity_id
_entity_poly.type
_entity_poly.pdbx_seq_one_letter_code
_entity_poly.pdbx_strand_id
1 'polypeptide(L)'
;MPTLRPYTPPDAPACLALFDTNVPRYFGPHERHDFANYLLHPDRAHDYLVIEHNGHVVACGGLALDNEHTAAFCWGMVDNAQHRQGLGKQLSHARLAHAKALGAQRVTLSTSQHTQDFYAGLGFAVTHITPDGHGAGLDAVEMVLELAPR
;
A
#
# COMPACT_ATOMS: atom_id res chain seq x y z
N MET A 1 13.94 -16.73 -1.11
CA MET A 1 12.48 -16.54 -1.16
C MET A 1 12.09 -15.28 -0.43
N PRO A 2 11.27 -14.44 -1.03
CA PRO A 2 10.75 -13.28 -0.32
C PRO A 2 9.88 -13.72 0.86
N THR A 3 10.04 -13.06 1.99
CA THR A 3 9.33 -13.39 3.24
C THR A 3 8.50 -12.19 3.68
N LEU A 4 7.20 -12.41 3.82
CA LEU A 4 6.29 -11.39 4.33
C LEU A 4 6.26 -11.48 5.86
N ARG A 5 6.38 -10.33 6.52
CA ARG A 5 6.34 -10.26 7.97
C ARG A 5 5.82 -8.90 8.45
N PRO A 6 5.43 -8.78 9.73
CA PRO A 6 5.03 -7.49 10.27
C PRO A 6 6.18 -6.47 10.26
N TYR A 7 5.81 -5.22 10.10
CA TYR A 7 6.73 -4.10 10.22
C TYR A 7 7.18 -3.95 11.68
N THR A 8 8.46 -3.61 11.86
CA THR A 8 8.99 -3.23 13.17
C THR A 8 9.72 -1.89 13.03
N PRO A 9 9.81 -1.08 14.12
CA PRO A 9 10.44 0.25 14.01
C PRO A 9 11.82 0.27 13.36
N PRO A 10 12.71 -0.71 13.55
CA PRO A 10 14.00 -0.73 12.83
C PRO A 10 13.87 -0.78 11.31
N ASP A 11 12.69 -1.12 10.76
CA ASP A 11 12.47 -1.17 9.32
C ASP A 11 12.24 0.22 8.72
N ALA A 12 12.02 1.26 9.53
CA ALA A 12 11.66 2.58 9.02
C ALA A 12 12.65 3.14 7.99
N PRO A 13 13.99 3.10 8.22
CA PRO A 13 14.90 3.60 7.19
C PRO A 13 14.77 2.88 5.86
N ALA A 14 14.58 1.56 5.89
CA ALA A 14 14.42 0.77 4.66
C ALA A 14 13.11 1.11 3.93
N CYS A 15 12.03 1.32 4.68
CA CYS A 15 10.76 1.72 4.08
C CYS A 15 10.86 3.10 3.43
N LEU A 16 11.55 4.04 4.07
CA LEU A 16 11.77 5.37 3.49
C LEU A 16 12.63 5.30 2.24
N ALA A 17 13.62 4.40 2.22
CA ALA A 17 14.43 4.19 1.03
C ALA A 17 13.58 3.63 -0.13
N LEU A 18 12.64 2.72 0.17
CA LEU A 18 11.69 2.24 -0.85
C LEU A 18 10.86 3.38 -1.41
N PHE A 19 10.34 4.22 -0.51
CA PHE A 19 9.56 5.38 -0.94
C PHE A 19 10.38 6.22 -1.93
N ASP A 20 11.64 6.47 -1.61
CA ASP A 20 12.50 7.30 -2.45
C ASP A 20 12.71 6.70 -3.84
N THR A 21 12.72 5.37 -3.98
CA THR A 21 12.85 4.72 -5.30
C THR A 21 11.59 4.91 -6.16
N ASN A 22 10.48 5.31 -5.54
CA ASN A 22 9.19 5.46 -6.21
C ASN A 22 8.82 6.92 -6.47
N VAL A 23 9.70 7.86 -6.12
CA VAL A 23 9.51 9.28 -6.40
C VAL A 23 10.24 9.60 -7.71
N PRO A 24 9.68 10.38 -8.63
CA PRO A 24 8.36 11.04 -8.57
C PRO A 24 7.24 10.27 -9.26
N ARG A 25 7.51 9.09 -9.81
CA ARG A 25 6.55 8.40 -10.68
C ARG A 25 5.31 7.92 -9.94
N TYR A 26 5.50 7.35 -8.73
CA TYR A 26 4.41 6.73 -7.98
C TYR A 26 4.01 7.54 -6.76
N PHE A 27 4.91 8.36 -6.24
CA PHE A 27 4.65 9.24 -5.09
C PHE A 27 5.24 10.61 -5.36
N GLY A 28 4.56 11.65 -4.88
CA GLY A 28 5.12 12.99 -4.88
C GLY A 28 6.12 13.17 -3.74
N PRO A 29 7.19 13.95 -3.95
CA PRO A 29 8.20 14.15 -2.89
C PRO A 29 7.61 14.77 -1.62
N HIS A 30 6.52 15.54 -1.74
CA HIS A 30 5.86 16.16 -0.60
C HIS A 30 5.19 15.14 0.34
N GLU A 31 4.96 13.90 -0.12
CA GLU A 31 4.32 12.87 0.70
C GLU A 31 5.31 12.20 1.65
N ARG A 32 6.62 12.42 1.48
CA ARG A 32 7.63 11.74 2.28
C ARG A 32 7.51 12.02 3.77
N HIS A 33 7.21 13.26 4.12
CA HIS A 33 7.05 13.66 5.52
C HIS A 33 5.89 12.92 6.17
N ASP A 34 4.78 12.80 5.46
CA ASP A 34 3.60 12.10 5.97
C ASP A 34 3.88 10.63 6.18
N PHE A 35 4.60 10.01 5.24
CA PHE A 35 4.96 8.60 5.37
C PHE A 35 5.92 8.38 6.55
N ALA A 36 6.94 9.24 6.67
CA ALA A 36 7.88 9.15 7.80
C ALA A 36 7.14 9.27 9.14
N ASN A 37 6.20 10.22 9.20
CA ASN A 37 5.40 10.42 10.40
C ASN A 37 4.53 9.20 10.70
N TYR A 38 3.93 8.59 9.67
CA TYR A 38 3.15 7.36 9.82
C TYR A 38 4.00 6.25 10.46
N LEU A 39 5.23 6.07 9.96
CA LEU A 39 6.11 4.99 10.43
C LEU A 39 6.55 5.17 11.89
N LEU A 40 6.52 6.41 12.41
CA LEU A 40 6.93 6.70 13.78
C LEU A 40 5.80 6.49 14.80
N HIS A 41 4.59 6.16 14.35
CA HIS A 41 3.43 6.00 15.22
C HIS A 41 2.96 4.55 15.21
N PRO A 42 3.38 3.72 16.19
CA PRO A 42 3.04 2.30 16.21
C PRO A 42 1.54 2.02 16.19
N ASP A 43 0.72 2.89 16.76
CA ASP A 43 -0.73 2.72 16.78
C ASP A 43 -1.32 2.75 15.37
N ARG A 44 -0.70 3.50 14.47
CA ARG A 44 -1.13 3.61 13.07
C ARG A 44 -0.51 2.53 12.21
N ALA A 45 0.72 2.14 12.53
CA ALA A 45 1.51 1.22 11.71
C ALA A 45 1.44 -0.23 12.20
N HIS A 46 0.56 -0.56 13.16
CA HIS A 46 0.55 -1.91 13.73
C HIS A 46 0.09 -2.97 12.73
N ASP A 47 -0.67 -2.58 11.71
CA ASP A 47 -1.07 -3.48 10.62
C ASP A 47 -0.23 -3.29 9.37
N TYR A 48 0.97 -2.76 9.52
CA TYR A 48 1.89 -2.54 8.41
C TYR A 48 2.76 -3.78 8.21
N LEU A 49 2.91 -4.17 6.94
CA LEU A 49 3.65 -5.37 6.55
C LEU A 49 4.85 -4.98 5.70
N VAL A 50 5.90 -5.80 5.79
CA VAL A 50 7.05 -5.68 4.89
C VAL A 50 7.32 -7.02 4.23
N ILE A 51 7.92 -6.99 3.05
CA ILE A 51 8.46 -8.18 2.39
C ILE A 51 9.97 -8.03 2.37
N GLU A 52 10.64 -9.03 2.91
CA GLU A 52 12.10 -9.06 2.99
C GLU A 52 12.64 -10.12 2.04
N HIS A 53 13.70 -9.79 1.32
CA HIS A 53 14.36 -10.70 0.39
C HIS A 53 15.86 -10.46 0.47
N ASN A 54 16.62 -11.53 0.74
CA ASN A 54 18.08 -11.45 0.87
C ASN A 54 18.53 -10.40 1.90
N GLY A 55 17.79 -10.28 3.01
CA GLY A 55 18.13 -9.34 4.07
C GLY A 55 17.71 -7.89 3.81
N HIS A 56 16.99 -7.62 2.70
CA HIS A 56 16.56 -6.28 2.33
C HIS A 56 15.04 -6.21 2.28
N VAL A 57 14.47 -5.11 2.77
CA VAL A 57 13.05 -4.84 2.61
C VAL A 57 12.81 -4.39 1.18
N VAL A 58 11.99 -5.15 0.44
CA VAL A 58 11.74 -4.89 -1.00
C VAL A 58 10.31 -4.44 -1.28
N ALA A 59 9.43 -4.51 -0.29
CA ALA A 59 8.06 -4.02 -0.40
C ALA A 59 7.49 -3.75 0.98
N CYS A 60 6.52 -2.86 1.07
CA CYS A 60 5.81 -2.60 2.32
C CYS A 60 4.42 -2.06 2.01
N GLY A 61 3.50 -2.23 2.97
CA GLY A 61 2.14 -1.74 2.81
C GLY A 61 1.27 -2.21 3.95
N GLY A 62 0.23 -1.45 4.25
CA GLY A 62 -0.61 -1.72 5.40
C GLY A 62 -2.08 -1.54 5.17
N LEU A 63 -2.81 -1.65 6.26
CA LEU A 63 -4.25 -1.49 6.35
C LEU A 63 -4.58 -0.50 7.44
N ALA A 64 -5.65 0.26 7.24
CA ALA A 64 -6.29 1.02 8.30
C ALA A 64 -7.76 0.65 8.30
N LEU A 65 -8.34 0.41 9.48
CA LEU A 65 -9.78 0.18 9.58
C LEU A 65 -10.46 1.55 9.68
N ASP A 66 -11.30 1.88 8.69
CA ASP A 66 -12.06 3.13 8.70
C ASP A 66 -13.27 3.01 9.61
N ASN A 67 -13.86 1.80 9.63
CA ASN A 67 -14.97 1.45 10.50
C ASN A 67 -15.00 -0.07 10.60
N GLU A 68 -16.00 -0.63 11.26
CA GLU A 68 -16.03 -2.07 11.52
C GLU A 68 -16.16 -2.93 10.26
N HIS A 69 -16.53 -2.34 9.12
CA HIS A 69 -16.76 -3.11 7.89
C HIS A 69 -15.87 -2.70 6.73
N THR A 70 -15.11 -1.62 6.85
CA THR A 70 -14.29 -1.08 5.76
C THR A 70 -12.84 -0.94 6.19
N ALA A 71 -11.95 -1.53 5.39
CA ALA A 71 -10.50 -1.37 5.56
C ALA A 71 -9.95 -0.60 4.37
N ALA A 72 -8.91 0.17 4.58
CA ALA A 72 -8.23 0.91 3.52
C ALA A 72 -6.78 0.45 3.41
N PHE A 73 -6.32 0.23 2.19
CA PHE A 73 -4.89 0.02 1.93
C PHE A 73 -4.18 1.36 2.12
N CYS A 74 -3.04 1.33 2.76
CA CYS A 74 -2.25 2.53 2.97
C CYS A 74 -0.77 2.25 2.73
N TRP A 75 -0.09 3.26 2.19
CA TRP A 75 1.36 3.29 2.00
C TRP A 75 1.94 2.02 1.40
N GLY A 76 1.30 1.48 0.36
CA GLY A 76 1.78 0.30 -0.33
C GLY A 76 2.79 0.67 -1.41
N MET A 77 3.93 -0.01 -1.42
CA MET A 77 4.97 0.24 -2.41
C MET A 77 5.91 -0.95 -2.56
N VAL A 78 6.52 -1.05 -3.74
CA VAL A 78 7.51 -2.05 -4.06
C VAL A 78 8.75 -1.31 -4.54
N ASP A 79 9.94 -1.81 -4.19
CA ASP A 79 11.19 -1.27 -4.71
C ASP A 79 11.08 -1.15 -6.23
N ASN A 80 11.33 0.04 -6.76
CA ASN A 80 11.17 0.29 -8.19
C ASN A 80 11.99 -0.67 -9.04
N ALA A 81 13.16 -1.09 -8.55
CA ALA A 81 14.01 -2.06 -9.25
C ALA A 81 13.44 -3.48 -9.23
N GLN A 82 12.45 -3.75 -8.36
CA GLN A 82 11.87 -5.07 -8.18
C GLN A 82 10.44 -5.16 -8.74
N HIS A 83 9.98 -4.15 -9.46
CA HIS A 83 8.64 -4.18 -10.05
C HIS A 83 8.53 -5.35 -11.05
N ARG A 84 7.30 -5.86 -11.19
CA ARG A 84 6.97 -6.96 -12.10
C ARG A 84 7.53 -8.33 -11.67
N GLN A 85 7.89 -8.48 -10.39
CA GLN A 85 8.35 -9.75 -9.84
C GLN A 85 7.32 -10.40 -8.92
N GLY A 86 6.07 -9.93 -8.95
CA GLY A 86 5.00 -10.51 -8.16
C GLY A 86 4.94 -10.03 -6.72
N LEU A 87 5.82 -9.12 -6.31
CA LEU A 87 5.85 -8.63 -4.94
C LEU A 87 4.61 -7.82 -4.58
N GLY A 88 4.15 -6.96 -5.49
CA GLY A 88 2.94 -6.19 -5.29
C GLY A 88 1.72 -7.07 -5.14
N LYS A 89 1.65 -8.14 -5.93
CA LYS A 89 0.56 -9.11 -5.86
C LYS A 89 0.60 -9.87 -4.54
N GLN A 90 1.78 -10.33 -4.14
CA GLN A 90 1.96 -11.02 -2.85
C GLN A 90 1.53 -10.14 -1.68
N LEU A 91 1.97 -8.89 -1.68
CA LEU A 91 1.63 -7.93 -0.65
C LEU A 91 0.13 -7.65 -0.61
N SER A 92 -0.49 -7.45 -1.78
CA SER A 92 -1.91 -7.14 -1.86
C SER A 92 -2.77 -8.32 -1.40
N HIS A 93 -2.41 -9.55 -1.79
CA HIS A 93 -3.14 -10.72 -1.33
C HIS A 93 -3.04 -10.89 0.19
N ALA A 94 -1.87 -10.63 0.77
CA ALA A 94 -1.70 -10.70 2.21
C ALA A 94 -2.56 -9.66 2.92
N ARG A 95 -2.61 -8.42 2.37
CA ARG A 95 -3.44 -7.37 2.96
C ARG A 95 -4.93 -7.68 2.86
N LEU A 96 -5.36 -8.28 1.73
CA LEU A 96 -6.77 -8.67 1.57
C LEU A 96 -7.14 -9.79 2.55
N ALA A 97 -6.27 -10.77 2.74
CA ALA A 97 -6.51 -11.83 3.71
C ALA A 97 -6.60 -11.27 5.12
N HIS A 98 -5.74 -10.32 5.45
CA HIS A 98 -5.75 -9.68 6.76
C HIS A 98 -7.04 -8.87 6.97
N ALA A 99 -7.47 -8.13 5.94
CA ALA A 99 -8.73 -7.38 6.00
C ALA A 99 -9.92 -8.31 6.28
N LYS A 100 -9.97 -9.46 5.60
CA LYS A 100 -11.03 -10.45 5.85
C LYS A 100 -10.98 -10.97 7.28
N ALA A 101 -9.79 -11.26 7.79
CA ALA A 101 -9.63 -11.75 9.15
C ALA A 101 -10.09 -10.72 10.19
N LEU A 102 -9.98 -9.43 9.87
CA LEU A 102 -10.47 -8.36 10.73
C LEU A 102 -11.96 -8.08 10.60
N GLY A 103 -12.64 -8.81 9.70
CA GLY A 103 -14.09 -8.65 9.51
C GLY A 103 -14.50 -7.62 8.49
N ALA A 104 -13.55 -7.09 7.71
CA ALA A 104 -13.89 -6.10 6.68
C ALA A 104 -14.72 -6.73 5.57
N GLN A 105 -15.72 -5.99 5.09
CA GLN A 105 -16.56 -6.39 3.97
C GLN A 105 -16.18 -5.64 2.69
N ARG A 106 -15.37 -4.61 2.83
CA ARG A 106 -14.98 -3.73 1.73
C ARG A 106 -13.57 -3.25 1.98
N VAL A 107 -12.79 -3.13 0.89
CA VAL A 107 -11.44 -2.56 0.95
C VAL A 107 -11.39 -1.39 -0.01
N THR A 108 -10.88 -0.25 0.45
CA THR A 108 -10.69 0.93 -0.37
C THR A 108 -9.21 1.23 -0.50
N LEU A 109 -8.86 2.00 -1.53
CA LEU A 109 -7.52 2.52 -1.68
C LEU A 109 -7.55 3.78 -2.54
N SER A 110 -6.48 4.56 -2.45
CA SER A 110 -6.23 5.66 -3.36
C SER A 110 -4.88 5.39 -4.02
N THR A 111 -4.85 5.39 -5.34
CA THR A 111 -3.65 5.13 -6.11
C THR A 111 -3.49 6.20 -7.18
N SER A 112 -2.64 5.96 -8.18
CA SER A 112 -2.46 6.89 -9.28
C SER A 112 -2.76 6.20 -10.61
N GLN A 113 -2.76 6.99 -11.69
CA GLN A 113 -2.95 6.46 -13.04
C GLN A 113 -1.88 5.42 -13.42
N HIS A 114 -0.73 5.44 -12.73
CA HIS A 114 0.37 4.51 -13.06
C HIS A 114 0.16 3.11 -12.49
N THR A 115 -0.68 2.96 -11.47
CA THR A 115 -0.91 1.68 -10.80
C THR A 115 -2.38 1.27 -10.80
N GLN A 116 -3.24 2.08 -11.36
CA GLN A 116 -4.68 1.81 -11.45
C GLN A 116 -4.97 0.44 -12.07
N ASP A 117 -4.30 0.11 -13.17
CA ASP A 117 -4.58 -1.16 -13.86
C ASP A 117 -4.15 -2.37 -13.04
N PHE A 118 -3.10 -2.23 -12.25
CA PHE A 118 -2.67 -3.31 -11.36
C PHE A 118 -3.78 -3.66 -10.37
N TYR A 119 -4.38 -2.64 -9.73
CA TYR A 119 -5.45 -2.89 -8.77
C TYR A 119 -6.73 -3.32 -9.45
N ALA A 120 -7.01 -2.83 -10.65
CA ALA A 120 -8.16 -3.30 -11.42
C ALA A 120 -8.03 -4.80 -11.71
N GLY A 121 -6.82 -5.27 -11.97
CA GLY A 121 -6.55 -6.69 -12.18
C GLY A 121 -6.81 -7.55 -10.94
N LEU A 122 -6.80 -6.95 -9.76
CA LEU A 122 -7.13 -7.63 -8.50
C LEU A 122 -8.62 -7.58 -8.18
N GLY A 123 -9.41 -6.89 -9.00
CA GLY A 123 -10.86 -6.80 -8.79
C GLY A 123 -11.35 -5.46 -8.27
N PHE A 124 -10.46 -4.51 -8.02
CA PHE A 124 -10.87 -3.17 -7.58
C PHE A 124 -11.50 -2.39 -8.73
N ALA A 125 -12.52 -1.61 -8.41
CA ALA A 125 -13.20 -0.74 -9.38
C ALA A 125 -12.97 0.72 -9.00
N VAL A 126 -12.77 1.57 -10.01
CA VAL A 126 -12.60 3.01 -9.82
C VAL A 126 -13.92 3.63 -9.40
N THR A 127 -13.91 4.43 -8.35
CA THR A 127 -15.08 5.17 -7.88
C THR A 127 -14.97 6.66 -8.16
N HIS A 128 -13.75 7.21 -8.17
CA HIS A 128 -13.53 8.63 -8.36
C HIS A 128 -12.09 8.89 -8.78
N ILE A 129 -11.89 9.89 -9.63
CA ILE A 129 -10.56 10.35 -10.03
C ILE A 129 -10.49 11.85 -9.80
N THR A 130 -9.47 12.29 -9.05
CA THR A 130 -9.18 13.70 -8.86
C THR A 130 -7.86 14.01 -9.56
N PRO A 131 -7.89 14.78 -10.66
CA PRO A 131 -6.67 15.16 -11.37
C PRO A 131 -5.68 15.84 -10.41
N ASP A 132 -4.42 15.43 -10.49
CA ASP A 132 -3.34 15.95 -9.63
C ASP A 132 -3.63 15.83 -8.14
N GLY A 133 -4.53 14.91 -7.75
CA GLY A 133 -4.90 14.77 -6.35
C GLY A 133 -3.78 14.31 -5.42
N HIS A 134 -2.75 13.65 -5.94
CA HIS A 134 -1.57 13.25 -5.19
C HIS A 134 -0.37 14.15 -5.47
N GLY A 135 -0.57 15.21 -6.23
CA GLY A 135 0.48 16.15 -6.61
C GLY A 135 0.49 16.35 -8.10
N ALA A 136 1.26 17.31 -8.58
CA ALA A 136 1.34 17.63 -10.01
C ALA A 136 1.71 16.37 -10.81
N GLY A 137 0.87 16.00 -11.77
CA GLY A 137 1.09 14.83 -12.61
C GLY A 137 0.71 13.50 -11.99
N LEU A 138 0.20 13.49 -10.74
CA LEU A 138 -0.23 12.28 -10.06
C LEU A 138 -1.70 12.42 -9.67
N ASP A 139 -2.58 11.75 -10.41
CA ASP A 139 -4.00 11.75 -10.11
C ASP A 139 -4.28 10.93 -8.85
N ALA A 140 -5.31 11.31 -8.10
CA ALA A 140 -5.82 10.47 -7.03
C ALA A 140 -6.93 9.61 -7.60
N VAL A 141 -6.70 8.31 -7.70
CA VAL A 141 -7.66 7.34 -8.23
C VAL A 141 -8.20 6.54 -7.06
N GLU A 142 -9.45 6.80 -6.68
CA GLU A 142 -10.10 6.10 -5.59
C GLU A 142 -10.69 4.81 -6.12
N MET A 143 -10.41 3.69 -5.43
CA MET A 143 -10.87 2.37 -5.88
C MET A 143 -11.45 1.59 -4.71
N VAL A 144 -12.35 0.65 -5.02
CA VAL A 144 -13.01 -0.18 -4.02
C VAL A 144 -13.08 -1.62 -4.49
N LEU A 145 -12.93 -2.54 -3.55
CA LEU A 145 -13.17 -3.97 -3.75
C LEU A 145 -14.17 -4.43 -2.71
N GLU A 146 -15.29 -4.98 -3.17
CA GLU A 146 -16.25 -5.63 -2.27
C GLU A 146 -15.75 -7.05 -2.01
N LEU A 147 -15.55 -7.38 -0.74
CA LEU A 147 -15.16 -8.73 -0.37
C LEU A 147 -16.39 -9.64 -0.45
N ALA A 148 -16.16 -10.90 -0.76
CA ALA A 148 -17.28 -11.82 -0.93
C ALA A 148 -18.18 -11.82 0.30
N PRO A 149 -19.50 -11.69 0.13
CA PRO A 149 -20.42 -11.74 1.26
C PRO A 149 -20.45 -13.13 1.87
N ARG A 150 -20.88 -13.17 3.13
CA ARG A 150 -21.05 -14.42 3.85
C ARG A 150 -22.36 -15.08 3.49
#